data_88548e82d7fd862c3f52cf0de748f295
#
_entry.id   88548e82d7fd862c3f52cf0de748f295
#
_cell.length_a   1.000
_cell.length_b   1.000
_cell.length_c   1.000
_cell.angle_alpha   90.00
_cell.angle_beta   90.00
_cell.angle_gamma   90.00
#
_symmetry.space_group_name_H-M   'P 1'
#
loop_
_entity.id
_entity.type
_entity.pdbx_description
1 polymer ?
#
loop_
_entity_poly.entity_id
_entity_poly.type
_entity_poly.pdbx_seq_one_letter_code
_entity_poly.pdbx_strand_id
1 'polypeptide(L)'
;MKSLAWVLMLATTLPLVAQEPADTAGAPPNGAEAQQLRTQIRQRWNEHVRSTLGLSDDQTAKLQATEQRFEGQRQPIRARQREINQALNAELASGTPNQDRVKQLVNERQDNQLKLQQVNRDEAREMQGYLTPVQHARYQEERRRFQERVAEVVRHRREVRQQMPGRGPRAGARKPRNPRKP
;
A
#
# COMPACT_ATOMS: atom_id res chain seq x y z
N MET A 1 -16.91 -46.63 -33.29
CA MET A 1 -16.42 -46.91 -34.65
C MET A 1 -15.80 -45.63 -35.17
N LYS A 2 -14.47 -45.70 -35.34
CA LYS A 2 -13.71 -45.23 -36.49
C LYS A 2 -13.79 -43.71 -36.73
N SER A 3 -12.80 -42.90 -36.95
CA SER A 3 -11.36 -43.07 -37.18
C SER A 3 -10.77 -41.71 -37.43
N LEU A 4 -9.56 -41.45 -36.93
CA LEU A 4 -8.36 -40.98 -37.63
C LEU A 4 -8.42 -39.58 -38.27
N ALA A 5 -7.68 -38.68 -37.69
CA ALA A 5 -6.28 -38.32 -37.98
C ALA A 5 -6.10 -37.60 -39.33
N TRP A 6 -5.47 -36.44 -39.32
CA TRP A 6 -4.26 -36.16 -40.12
C TRP A 6 -3.53 -34.90 -39.62
N VAL A 7 -2.33 -35.11 -39.31
CA VAL A 7 -1.17 -34.28 -39.03
C VAL A 7 -0.69 -33.55 -40.28
N LEU A 8 -0.14 -32.33 -40.14
CA LEU A 8 1.06 -31.82 -40.83
C LEU A 8 1.36 -30.42 -40.25
N MET A 9 2.29 -30.31 -39.38
CA MET A 9 3.70 -29.88 -39.53
C MET A 9 3.90 -28.65 -40.41
N LEU A 10 4.26 -27.54 -39.78
CA LEU A 10 5.25 -26.62 -40.34
C LEU A 10 5.97 -25.96 -39.15
N ALA A 11 7.17 -26.46 -38.91
CA ALA A 11 8.15 -25.89 -38.00
C ALA A 11 8.74 -24.64 -38.63
N THR A 12 8.49 -23.47 -38.06
CA THR A 12 9.32 -22.29 -38.27
C THR A 12 9.98 -21.96 -36.94
N THR A 13 11.23 -22.37 -36.87
CA THR A 13 12.16 -21.99 -35.79
C THR A 13 12.48 -20.51 -35.90
N LEU A 14 11.88 -19.68 -35.06
CA LEU A 14 12.38 -18.35 -34.73
C LEU A 14 13.25 -18.47 -33.51
N PRO A 15 14.46 -17.91 -33.48
CA PRO A 15 15.26 -17.86 -32.28
C PRO A 15 14.57 -16.94 -31.29
N LEU A 16 14.02 -17.53 -30.24
CA LEU A 16 13.57 -16.82 -29.06
C LEU A 16 14.82 -16.29 -28.38
N VAL A 17 15.18 -15.04 -28.67
CA VAL A 17 16.07 -14.29 -27.80
C VAL A 17 15.33 -14.17 -26.48
N ALA A 18 15.70 -15.02 -25.55
CA ALA A 18 15.31 -14.90 -24.16
C ALA A 18 15.89 -13.58 -23.63
N GLN A 19 15.12 -12.51 -23.71
CA GLN A 19 15.32 -11.38 -22.82
C GLN A 19 14.96 -11.90 -21.42
N GLU A 20 15.98 -12.29 -20.68
CA GLU A 20 15.88 -12.39 -19.24
C GLU A 20 15.26 -11.07 -18.74
N PRO A 21 14.16 -11.11 -17.97
CA PRO A 21 13.71 -9.92 -17.27
C PRO A 21 14.81 -9.55 -16.29
N ALA A 22 15.56 -8.51 -16.62
CA ALA A 22 16.54 -7.92 -15.74
C ALA A 22 15.90 -7.78 -14.35
N ASP A 23 16.51 -8.42 -13.37
CA ASP A 23 16.22 -8.37 -11.95
C ASP A 23 16.06 -6.92 -11.46
N THR A 24 14.88 -6.36 -11.62
CA THR A 24 14.47 -5.07 -11.04
C THR A 24 13.91 -5.26 -9.63
N ALA A 25 14.25 -6.38 -8.99
CA ALA A 25 13.81 -6.72 -7.65
C ALA A 25 14.55 -5.91 -6.57
N GLY A 26 14.51 -4.58 -6.62
CA GLY A 26 15.19 -3.80 -5.57
C GLY A 26 15.07 -2.28 -5.63
N ALA A 27 14.70 -1.70 -6.75
CA ALA A 27 14.45 -0.26 -6.80
C ALA A 27 13.04 0.06 -6.27
N PRO A 28 12.85 1.13 -5.47
CA PRO A 28 11.50 1.57 -5.15
C PRO A 28 10.80 1.91 -6.48
N PRO A 29 9.52 1.49 -6.66
CA PRO A 29 8.80 1.77 -7.88
C PRO A 29 8.84 3.28 -8.15
N ASN A 30 9.15 3.67 -9.39
CA ASN A 30 9.04 5.07 -9.78
C ASN A 30 7.59 5.55 -9.56
N GLY A 31 7.37 6.86 -9.51
CA GLY A 31 6.04 7.39 -9.16
C GLY A 31 4.91 6.86 -10.04
N ALA A 32 5.17 6.59 -11.33
CA ALA A 32 4.19 6.06 -12.27
C ALA A 32 3.87 4.59 -11.99
N GLU A 33 4.86 3.74 -11.77
CA GLU A 33 4.67 2.33 -11.41
C GLU A 33 3.93 2.18 -10.09
N ALA A 34 4.25 3.00 -9.09
CA ALA A 34 3.56 3.02 -7.82
C ALA A 34 2.06 3.41 -7.98
N GLN A 35 1.75 4.34 -8.87
CA GLN A 35 0.36 4.72 -9.19
C GLN A 35 -0.37 3.60 -9.93
N GLN A 36 0.24 2.97 -10.92
CA GLN A 36 -0.33 1.83 -11.63
C GLN A 36 -0.64 0.67 -10.69
N LEU A 37 0.31 0.33 -9.80
CA LEU A 37 0.10 -0.72 -8.80
C LEU A 37 -1.07 -0.40 -7.85
N ARG A 38 -1.18 0.85 -7.39
CA ARG A 38 -2.31 1.27 -6.55
C ARG A 38 -3.64 1.15 -7.28
N THR A 39 -3.69 1.51 -8.55
CA THR A 39 -4.88 1.38 -9.40
C THR A 39 -5.28 -0.08 -9.57
N GLN A 40 -4.33 -0.96 -9.89
CA GLN A 40 -4.57 -2.40 -10.00
C GLN A 40 -5.08 -3.02 -8.69
N ILE A 41 -4.46 -2.66 -7.56
CA ILE A 41 -4.90 -3.13 -6.24
C ILE A 41 -6.34 -2.69 -5.96
N ARG A 42 -6.68 -1.44 -6.27
CA ARG A 42 -8.04 -0.90 -6.09
C ARG A 42 -9.05 -1.60 -6.99
N GLN A 43 -8.73 -1.84 -8.26
CA GLN A 43 -9.60 -2.57 -9.18
C GLN A 43 -9.89 -3.99 -8.69
N ARG A 44 -8.85 -4.74 -8.34
CA ARG A 44 -9.00 -6.10 -7.79
C ARG A 44 -9.79 -6.12 -6.48
N TRP A 45 -9.60 -5.13 -5.63
CA TRP A 45 -10.38 -4.98 -4.40
C TRP A 45 -11.87 -4.78 -4.74
N ASN A 46 -12.20 -3.86 -5.63
CA ASN A 46 -13.58 -3.58 -6.04
C ASN A 46 -14.27 -4.80 -6.65
N GLU A 47 -13.58 -5.53 -7.53
CA GLU A 47 -14.09 -6.76 -8.13
C GLU A 47 -14.33 -7.85 -7.08
N HIS A 48 -13.38 -8.03 -6.17
CA HIS A 48 -13.49 -8.99 -5.07
C HIS A 48 -14.69 -8.66 -4.17
N VAL A 49 -14.82 -7.43 -3.73
CA VAL A 49 -15.92 -7.00 -2.87
C VAL A 49 -17.27 -7.15 -3.58
N ARG A 50 -17.37 -6.70 -4.84
CA ARG A 50 -18.58 -6.85 -5.63
C ARG A 50 -19.04 -8.31 -5.72
N SER A 51 -18.14 -9.23 -6.06
CA SER A 51 -18.46 -10.65 -6.22
C SER A 51 -18.77 -11.32 -4.87
N THR A 52 -17.97 -11.04 -3.83
CA THR A 52 -18.12 -11.68 -2.51
C THR A 52 -19.41 -11.26 -1.78
N LEU A 53 -19.80 -10.00 -1.94
CA LEU A 53 -20.98 -9.43 -1.29
C LEU A 53 -22.26 -9.53 -2.16
N GLY A 54 -22.13 -9.89 -3.43
CA GLY A 54 -23.24 -9.92 -4.38
C GLY A 54 -23.86 -8.52 -4.59
N LEU A 55 -23.01 -7.50 -4.78
CA LEU A 55 -23.47 -6.12 -4.92
C LEU A 55 -24.06 -5.86 -6.29
N SER A 56 -25.16 -5.10 -6.35
CA SER A 56 -25.66 -4.52 -7.58
C SER A 56 -24.69 -3.44 -8.13
N ASP A 57 -24.88 -3.04 -9.38
CA ASP A 57 -24.07 -1.97 -9.99
C ASP A 57 -24.22 -0.64 -9.24
N ASP A 58 -25.45 -0.29 -8.82
CA ASP A 58 -25.73 0.90 -8.01
C ASP A 58 -25.04 0.83 -6.64
N GLN A 59 -25.12 -0.29 -5.93
CA GLN A 59 -24.44 -0.48 -4.66
C GLN A 59 -22.93 -0.41 -4.82
N THR A 60 -22.38 -0.98 -5.89
CA THR A 60 -20.94 -0.95 -6.19
C THR A 60 -20.47 0.48 -6.43
N ALA A 61 -21.20 1.26 -7.23
CA ALA A 61 -20.86 2.66 -7.50
C ALA A 61 -20.91 3.51 -6.22
N LYS A 62 -21.95 3.36 -5.40
CA LYS A 62 -22.08 4.05 -4.11
C LYS A 62 -20.94 3.68 -3.15
N LEU A 63 -20.59 2.40 -3.06
CA LEU A 63 -19.50 1.93 -2.21
C LEU A 63 -18.16 2.54 -2.62
N GLN A 64 -17.83 2.54 -3.91
CA GLN A 64 -16.60 3.15 -4.43
C GLN A 64 -16.54 4.65 -4.14
N ALA A 65 -17.63 5.38 -4.35
CA ALA A 65 -17.71 6.80 -4.05
C ALA A 65 -17.55 7.08 -2.55
N THR A 66 -18.19 6.28 -1.70
CA THR A 66 -18.06 6.36 -0.24
C THR A 66 -16.61 6.10 0.20
N GLU A 67 -16.00 4.99 -0.25
CA GLU A 67 -14.59 4.67 0.07
C GLU A 67 -13.64 5.80 -0.34
N GLN A 68 -13.79 6.34 -1.55
CA GLN A 68 -12.92 7.40 -2.05
C GLN A 68 -13.04 8.68 -1.22
N ARG A 69 -14.26 9.08 -0.90
CA ARG A 69 -14.52 10.28 -0.10
C ARG A 69 -13.95 10.15 1.31
N PHE A 70 -14.21 9.05 2.00
CA PHE A 70 -13.72 8.85 3.36
C PHE A 70 -12.22 8.58 3.42
N GLU A 71 -11.62 8.00 2.38
CA GLU A 71 -10.16 7.93 2.28
C GLU A 71 -9.55 9.33 2.16
N GLY A 72 -10.17 10.23 1.39
CA GLY A 72 -9.77 11.63 1.33
C GLY A 72 -9.81 12.32 2.70
N GLN A 73 -10.84 12.04 3.52
CA GLN A 73 -10.94 12.57 4.88
C GLN A 73 -9.89 11.97 5.84
N ARG A 74 -9.52 10.69 5.66
CA ARG A 74 -8.50 10.03 6.50
C ARG A 74 -7.08 10.50 6.20
N GLN A 75 -6.78 10.93 4.99
CA GLN A 75 -5.42 11.29 4.59
C GLN A 75 -4.79 12.38 5.47
N PRO A 76 -5.44 13.55 5.71
CA PRO A 76 -4.89 14.60 6.58
C PRO A 76 -4.75 14.12 8.04
N ILE A 77 -5.70 13.31 8.52
CA ILE A 77 -5.65 12.77 9.88
C ILE A 77 -4.43 11.84 10.05
N ARG A 78 -4.19 10.95 9.06
CA ARG A 78 -3.01 10.07 9.05
C ARG A 78 -1.70 10.84 8.88
N ALA A 79 -1.70 11.93 8.10
CA ALA A 79 -0.53 12.80 7.99
C ALA A 79 -0.22 13.43 9.35
N ARG A 80 -1.22 14.02 10.01
CA ARG A 80 -1.07 14.60 11.34
C ARG A 80 -0.59 13.57 12.37
N GLN A 81 -1.11 12.34 12.32
CA GLN A 81 -0.66 11.26 13.21
C GLN A 81 0.84 10.97 13.06
N ARG A 82 1.36 10.99 11.81
CA ARG A 82 2.80 10.80 11.59
C ARG A 82 3.62 11.94 12.14
N GLU A 83 3.19 13.19 11.95
CA GLU A 83 3.86 14.38 12.50
C GLU A 83 3.91 14.35 14.04
N ILE A 84 2.78 14.05 14.68
CA ILE A 84 2.70 13.93 16.14
C ILE A 84 3.63 12.83 16.64
N ASN A 85 3.65 11.67 15.99
CA ASN A 85 4.53 10.57 16.39
C ASN A 85 6.01 10.92 16.20
N GLN A 86 6.36 11.61 15.11
CA GLN A 86 7.73 12.09 14.89
C GLN A 86 8.16 13.11 15.95
N ALA A 87 7.31 14.08 16.25
CA ALA A 87 7.57 15.08 17.27
C ALA A 87 7.71 14.45 18.66
N LEU A 88 6.82 13.51 19.01
CA LEU A 88 6.90 12.78 20.27
C LEU A 88 8.18 11.95 20.40
N ASN A 89 8.55 11.23 19.32
CA ASN A 89 9.79 10.45 19.33
C ASN A 89 11.04 11.35 19.44
N ALA A 90 11.05 12.50 18.76
CA ALA A 90 12.14 13.46 18.86
C ALA A 90 12.26 14.03 20.27
N GLU A 91 11.14 14.38 20.91
CA GLU A 91 11.11 14.88 22.28
C GLU A 91 11.61 13.84 23.27
N LEU A 92 11.14 12.59 23.15
CA LEU A 92 11.56 11.48 24.03
C LEU A 92 13.04 11.07 23.83
N ALA A 93 13.58 11.29 22.64
CA ALA A 93 15.00 11.02 22.34
C ALA A 93 15.92 12.15 22.77
N SER A 94 15.40 13.33 23.16
CA SER A 94 16.20 14.42 23.69
C SER A 94 16.71 14.03 25.10
N GLY A 95 17.94 14.46 25.45
CA GLY A 95 18.50 14.16 26.77
C GLY A 95 17.69 14.77 27.92
N THR A 96 16.85 15.76 27.65
CA THR A 96 16.01 16.48 28.61
C THR A 96 14.61 16.74 28.03
N PRO A 97 13.72 15.72 28.02
CA PRO A 97 12.38 15.87 27.49
C PRO A 97 11.56 16.94 28.20
N ASN A 98 10.93 17.83 27.45
CA ASN A 98 10.01 18.81 28.00
C ASN A 98 8.67 18.16 28.31
N GLN A 99 8.33 18.07 29.60
CA GLN A 99 7.13 17.38 30.11
C GLN A 99 5.83 17.98 29.55
N ASP A 100 5.75 19.31 29.46
CA ASP A 100 4.55 19.99 28.93
C ASP A 100 4.36 19.72 27.46
N ARG A 101 5.46 19.69 26.70
CA ARG A 101 5.43 19.36 25.28
C ARG A 101 5.03 17.91 25.04
N VAL A 102 5.56 16.97 25.82
CA VAL A 102 5.15 15.55 25.78
C VAL A 102 3.67 15.41 26.09
N LYS A 103 3.17 16.05 27.15
CA LYS A 103 1.75 16.05 27.51
C LYS A 103 0.87 16.60 26.39
N GLN A 104 1.26 17.71 25.80
CA GLN A 104 0.54 18.30 24.65
C GLN A 104 0.47 17.32 23.48
N LEU A 105 1.59 16.72 23.08
CA LEU A 105 1.65 15.77 21.96
C LEU A 105 0.83 14.50 22.22
N VAL A 106 0.79 14.02 23.46
CA VAL A 106 -0.06 12.88 23.85
C VAL A 106 -1.53 13.23 23.71
N ASN A 107 -1.96 14.42 24.16
CA ASN A 107 -3.33 14.88 24.01
C ASN A 107 -3.70 15.03 22.52
N GLU A 108 -2.84 15.70 21.74
CA GLU A 108 -3.05 15.84 20.28
C GLU A 108 -3.19 14.48 19.58
N ARG A 109 -2.42 13.48 20.02
CA ARG A 109 -2.52 12.10 19.50
C ARG A 109 -3.87 11.47 19.81
N GLN A 110 -4.38 11.65 21.02
CA GLN A 110 -5.69 11.14 21.42
C GLN A 110 -6.82 11.82 20.64
N ASP A 111 -6.78 13.14 20.49
CA ASP A 111 -7.77 13.90 19.71
C ASP A 111 -7.77 13.47 18.25
N ASN A 112 -6.59 13.24 17.68
CA ASN A 112 -6.44 12.78 16.31
C ASN A 112 -7.00 11.36 16.11
N GLN A 113 -6.84 10.47 17.11
CA GLN A 113 -7.45 9.14 17.11
C GLN A 113 -8.99 9.21 17.19
N LEU A 114 -9.55 10.12 18.00
CA LEU A 114 -10.99 10.34 18.07
C LEU A 114 -11.56 10.82 16.73
N LYS A 115 -10.85 11.74 16.05
CA LYS A 115 -11.23 12.19 14.69
C LYS A 115 -11.26 11.02 13.70
N LEU A 116 -10.25 10.14 13.73
CA LEU A 116 -10.22 8.97 12.86
C LEU A 116 -11.37 8.00 13.15
N GLN A 117 -11.70 7.78 14.42
CA GLN A 117 -12.84 6.96 14.82
C GLN A 117 -14.17 7.57 14.36
N GLN A 118 -14.30 8.89 14.43
CA GLN A 118 -15.50 9.57 13.94
C GLN A 118 -15.69 9.37 12.44
N VAL A 119 -14.64 9.60 11.63
CA VAL A 119 -14.66 9.36 10.19
C VAL A 119 -15.05 7.90 9.86
N ASN A 120 -14.54 6.93 10.61
CA ASN A 120 -14.88 5.52 10.41
C ASN A 120 -16.35 5.20 10.77
N ARG A 121 -16.89 5.83 11.82
CA ARG A 121 -18.32 5.70 12.19
C ARG A 121 -19.24 6.31 11.15
N ASP A 122 -18.86 7.47 10.61
CA ASP A 122 -19.67 8.16 9.60
C ASP A 122 -19.68 7.38 8.28
N GLU A 123 -18.52 6.80 7.87
CA GLU A 123 -18.44 5.89 6.74
C GLU A 123 -19.35 4.66 6.93
N ALA A 124 -19.29 4.02 8.10
CA ALA A 124 -20.12 2.86 8.40
C ALA A 124 -21.61 3.20 8.35
N ARG A 125 -22.01 4.35 8.92
CA ARG A 125 -23.40 4.83 8.89
C ARG A 125 -23.89 5.07 7.47
N GLU A 126 -23.07 5.67 6.63
CA GLU A 126 -23.43 5.90 5.24
C GLU A 126 -23.59 4.60 4.47
N MET A 127 -22.69 3.64 4.65
CA MET A 127 -22.77 2.32 4.02
C MET A 127 -24.05 1.57 4.42
N GLN A 128 -24.50 1.72 5.65
CA GLN A 128 -25.76 1.15 6.13
C GLN A 128 -27.01 1.71 5.39
N GLY A 129 -26.89 2.88 4.76
CA GLY A 129 -27.97 3.45 3.96
C GLY A 129 -28.24 2.76 2.63
N TYR A 130 -27.30 1.94 2.12
CA TYR A 130 -27.45 1.22 0.84
C TYR A 130 -26.99 -0.22 0.85
N LEU A 131 -26.26 -0.68 1.86
CA LEU A 131 -25.90 -2.09 2.06
C LEU A 131 -26.89 -2.74 3.05
N THR A 132 -27.23 -4.01 2.80
CA THR A 132 -27.93 -4.78 3.81
C THR A 132 -27.02 -5.03 5.01
N PRO A 133 -27.56 -5.31 6.22
CA PRO A 133 -26.75 -5.62 7.39
C PRO A 133 -25.73 -6.76 7.16
N VAL A 134 -26.11 -7.78 6.39
CA VAL A 134 -25.23 -8.92 6.05
C VAL A 134 -24.12 -8.47 5.10
N GLN A 135 -24.42 -7.68 4.06
CA GLN A 135 -23.41 -7.13 3.16
C GLN A 135 -22.44 -6.22 3.91
N HIS A 136 -22.94 -5.35 4.78
CA HIS A 136 -22.09 -4.48 5.59
C HIS A 136 -21.16 -5.25 6.51
N ALA A 137 -21.67 -6.29 7.22
CA ALA A 137 -20.83 -7.13 8.08
C ALA A 137 -19.75 -7.88 7.28
N ARG A 138 -20.10 -8.46 6.14
CA ARG A 138 -19.13 -9.12 5.24
C ARG A 138 -18.09 -8.13 4.71
N TYR A 139 -18.51 -6.94 4.32
CA TYR A 139 -17.58 -5.88 3.87
C TYR A 139 -16.54 -5.55 4.95
N GLN A 140 -16.96 -5.36 6.21
CA GLN A 140 -16.05 -5.08 7.32
C GLN A 140 -15.04 -6.21 7.50
N GLU A 141 -15.47 -7.46 7.41
CA GLU A 141 -14.61 -8.63 7.54
C GLU A 141 -13.60 -8.73 6.38
N GLU A 142 -14.04 -8.55 5.12
CA GLU A 142 -13.16 -8.57 3.96
C GLU A 142 -12.15 -7.42 4.00
N ARG A 143 -12.57 -6.22 4.43
CA ARG A 143 -11.71 -5.08 4.62
C ARG A 143 -10.63 -5.33 5.69
N ARG A 144 -10.99 -5.96 6.80
CA ARG A 144 -10.04 -6.35 7.86
C ARG A 144 -9.00 -7.33 7.31
N ARG A 145 -9.44 -8.40 6.64
CA ARG A 145 -8.56 -9.40 6.01
C ARG A 145 -7.62 -8.77 4.97
N PHE A 146 -8.14 -7.85 4.18
CA PHE A 146 -7.31 -7.13 3.20
C PHE A 146 -6.22 -6.30 3.88
N GLN A 147 -6.56 -5.56 4.93
CA GLN A 147 -5.60 -4.75 5.69
C GLN A 147 -4.53 -5.62 6.37
N GLU A 148 -4.88 -6.78 6.91
CA GLU A 148 -3.95 -7.74 7.49
C GLU A 148 -2.96 -8.26 6.44
N ARG A 149 -3.43 -8.66 5.26
CA ARG A 149 -2.57 -9.09 4.14
C ARG A 149 -1.60 -7.99 3.69
N VAL A 150 -2.09 -6.76 3.56
CA VAL A 150 -1.23 -5.62 3.20
C VAL A 150 -0.17 -5.39 4.28
N ALA A 151 -0.54 -5.44 5.55
CA ALA A 151 0.40 -5.28 6.66
C ALA A 151 1.47 -6.37 6.69
N GLU A 152 1.12 -7.60 6.36
CA GLU A 152 2.04 -8.74 6.26
C GLU A 152 3.06 -8.55 5.12
N VAL A 153 2.60 -8.19 3.93
CA VAL A 153 3.47 -7.89 2.79
C VAL A 153 4.45 -6.77 3.11
N VAL A 154 3.99 -5.71 3.78
CA VAL A 154 4.86 -4.59 4.19
C VAL A 154 5.90 -5.03 5.21
N ARG A 155 5.52 -5.87 6.20
CA ARG A 155 6.46 -6.44 7.18
C ARG A 155 7.53 -7.27 6.49
N HIS A 156 7.11 -8.24 5.66
CA HIS A 156 8.03 -9.12 4.94
C HIS A 156 9.04 -8.34 4.09
N ARG A 157 8.59 -7.31 3.36
CA ARG A 157 9.50 -6.43 2.59
C ARG A 157 10.51 -5.69 3.46
N ARG A 158 10.12 -5.28 4.67
CA ARG A 158 11.05 -4.63 5.62
C ARG A 158 12.10 -5.61 6.14
N GLU A 159 11.69 -6.83 6.48
CA GLU A 159 12.57 -7.91 6.93
C GLU A 159 13.59 -8.29 5.86
N VAL A 160 13.15 -8.50 4.62
CA VAL A 160 14.02 -8.78 3.48
C VAL A 160 15.03 -7.64 3.26
N ARG A 161 14.59 -6.38 3.37
CA ARG A 161 15.49 -5.22 3.24
C ARG A 161 16.53 -5.15 4.37
N GLN A 162 16.16 -5.53 5.58
CA GLN A 162 17.08 -5.57 6.73
C GLN A 162 18.07 -6.73 6.64
N GLN A 163 17.67 -7.83 6.02
CA GLN A 163 18.52 -9.02 5.82
C GLN A 163 19.48 -8.88 4.64
N MET A 164 19.35 -7.84 3.79
CA MET A 164 20.29 -7.49 2.73
C MET A 164 21.23 -6.35 3.19
N PRO A 165 22.22 -6.59 4.08
CA PRO A 165 23.23 -5.59 4.42
C PRO A 165 24.17 -5.45 3.25
N GLY A 166 24.14 -4.33 2.52
CA GLY A 166 25.26 -4.03 1.61
C GLY A 166 24.97 -3.42 0.25
N ARG A 167 23.76 -2.95 -0.06
CA ARG A 167 23.53 -2.06 -1.21
C ARG A 167 23.19 -0.64 -0.77
N GLY A 168 24.04 -0.07 0.10
CA GLY A 168 24.13 1.38 0.24
C GLY A 168 24.55 2.00 -1.10
N PRO A 169 24.12 3.25 -1.44
CA PRO A 169 24.60 3.92 -2.62
C PRO A 169 26.14 3.94 -2.53
N ARG A 170 26.81 3.31 -3.50
CA ARG A 170 28.25 3.46 -3.67
C ARG A 170 28.49 4.96 -3.84
N ALA A 171 28.84 5.63 -2.76
CA ALA A 171 29.48 6.92 -2.81
C ALA A 171 30.68 6.75 -3.72
N GLY A 172 30.61 7.34 -4.90
CA GLY A 172 31.67 7.28 -5.90
C GLY A 172 32.97 7.68 -5.25
N ALA A 173 33.84 6.71 -5.06
CA ALA A 173 35.22 6.97 -4.67
C ALA A 173 35.86 7.84 -5.79
N ARG A 174 35.79 9.16 -5.63
CA ARG A 174 36.61 10.07 -6.38
C ARG A 174 38.07 9.71 -6.02
N LYS A 175 38.77 9.04 -6.95
CA LYS A 175 40.21 8.90 -6.91
C LYS A 175 40.81 10.30 -6.73
N PRO A 176 41.70 10.53 -5.74
CA PRO A 176 42.43 11.77 -5.63
C PRO A 176 43.32 11.92 -6.86
N ARG A 177 43.11 13.01 -7.59
CA ARG A 177 43.94 13.41 -8.74
C ARG A 177 45.28 13.84 -8.20
N ASN A 178 46.31 13.02 -8.45
CA ASN A 178 47.71 13.30 -8.08
C ASN A 178 48.20 14.59 -8.75
N PRO A 179 48.65 15.62 -8.03
CA PRO A 179 49.25 16.79 -8.67
C PRO A 179 50.66 16.43 -9.17
N ARG A 180 50.87 16.55 -10.46
CA ARG A 180 52.23 16.51 -11.04
C ARG A 180 53.07 17.66 -10.46
N LYS A 181 54.21 17.33 -9.86
CA LYS A 181 55.26 18.26 -9.53
C LYS A 181 56.04 18.68 -10.80
N PRO A 182 56.59 19.88 -10.80
CA PRO A 182 57.34 20.46 -11.93
C PRO A 182 58.64 19.74 -12.22
#